data_2d479ac4b24ff6c9a2ebbb1b4eb55200
#
_entry.id   2d479ac4b24ff6c9a2ebbb1b4eb55200
#
_cell.length_a   1.000
_cell.length_b   1.000
_cell.length_c   1.000
_cell.angle_alpha   90.00
_cell.angle_beta   90.00
_cell.angle_gamma   90.00
#
_symmetry.space_group_name_H-M   'P 1'
#
loop_
_entity.id
_entity.type
_entity.pdbx_description
1 polymer ?
#
loop_
_entity_poly.entity_id
_entity_poly.type
_entity_poly.pdbx_seq_one_letter_code
_entity_poly.pdbx_strand_id
1 'polypeptide(L)'
;ISDGLFRKEVPAYDKEVIRELVCNSLVHRPYTVSGDIFINIYPKKIEVVNPGLLPLGVTPENILHKTVKRNEHFANLCYALRLMEREGSGYDKMYEIQLSNGKQVPSVTEGNDSVTATVERRIISKESIKVIQQALQVEELKQKQIICLGLIAQNETITASALIKKLNLRDRDALSPWLDKLVDDGLVEAVGQNRSKEYRVSADILKNSEYKGTTSLKRIENYRIRELIIEDLKIYKSA
;
A
#
# COMPACT_ATOMS: atom_id res chain seq x y z
N ILE A 1 -7.66 13.59 10.12
CA ILE A 1 -6.63 14.44 9.50
C ILE A 1 -7.34 15.73 9.09
N SER A 2 -6.86 16.87 9.56
CA SER A 2 -7.42 18.18 9.17
C SER A 2 -6.77 18.62 7.86
N ASP A 3 -7.59 18.97 6.90
CA ASP A 3 -7.17 19.54 5.62
C ASP A 3 -7.97 20.83 5.41
N GLY A 4 -7.40 21.95 5.87
CA GLY A 4 -8.10 23.24 5.86
C GLY A 4 -9.45 23.18 6.57
N LEU A 5 -10.54 23.51 5.85
CA LEU A 5 -11.93 23.46 6.33
C LEU A 5 -12.51 22.03 6.40
N PHE A 6 -11.86 21.04 5.78
CA PHE A 6 -12.38 19.67 5.74
C PHE A 6 -11.56 18.75 6.63
N ARG A 7 -12.26 17.95 7.43
CA ARG A 7 -11.68 16.92 8.28
C ARG A 7 -11.94 15.55 7.64
N LYS A 8 -10.91 14.91 7.08
CA LYS A 8 -11.03 13.51 6.65
C LYS A 8 -10.90 12.61 7.87
N GLU A 9 -11.95 11.87 8.18
CA GLU A 9 -11.91 10.82 9.18
C GLU A 9 -11.39 9.54 8.53
N VAL A 10 -10.28 9.02 9.07
CA VAL A 10 -9.75 7.70 8.68
C VAL A 10 -10.28 6.71 9.72
N PRO A 11 -11.14 5.75 9.34
CA PRO A 11 -11.68 4.78 10.27
C PRO A 11 -10.56 3.92 10.87
N ALA A 12 -10.75 3.45 12.10
CA ALA A 12 -9.80 2.53 12.73
C ALA A 12 -9.60 1.28 11.85
N TYR A 13 -10.68 0.75 11.32
CA TYR A 13 -10.71 -0.31 10.33
C TYR A 13 -11.71 0.06 9.25
N ASP A 14 -11.30 -0.09 8.00
CA ASP A 14 -12.19 0.13 6.86
C ASP A 14 -13.17 -1.05 6.73
N LYS A 15 -14.44 -0.74 6.47
CA LYS A 15 -15.50 -1.75 6.38
C LYS A 15 -15.26 -2.76 5.23
N GLU A 16 -14.69 -2.29 4.12
CA GLU A 16 -14.40 -3.15 2.97
C GLU A 16 -13.24 -4.09 3.27
N VAL A 17 -12.21 -3.61 3.97
CA VAL A 17 -11.09 -4.43 4.42
C VAL A 17 -11.55 -5.52 5.39
N ILE A 18 -12.42 -5.19 6.35
CA ILE A 18 -12.94 -6.20 7.30
C ILE A 18 -13.85 -7.20 6.59
N ARG A 19 -14.74 -6.73 5.70
CA ARG A 19 -15.61 -7.60 4.92
C ARG A 19 -14.79 -8.59 4.09
N GLU A 20 -13.78 -8.10 3.37
CA GLU A 20 -12.90 -8.92 2.55
C GLU A 20 -12.13 -9.95 3.39
N LEU A 21 -11.60 -9.51 4.54
CA LEU A 21 -10.88 -10.39 5.47
C LEU A 21 -11.75 -11.54 5.96
N VAL A 22 -13.00 -11.26 6.36
CA VAL A 22 -13.95 -12.27 6.81
C VAL A 22 -14.40 -13.18 5.68
N CYS A 23 -14.75 -12.62 4.53
CA CYS A 23 -15.16 -13.41 3.36
C CYS A 23 -14.04 -14.34 2.89
N ASN A 24 -12.80 -13.84 2.83
CA ASN A 24 -11.63 -14.66 2.49
C ASN A 24 -11.46 -15.82 3.47
N SER A 25 -11.63 -15.59 4.77
CA SER A 25 -11.51 -16.66 5.77
C SER A 25 -12.55 -17.75 5.54
N LEU A 26 -13.78 -17.41 5.21
CA LEU A 26 -14.86 -18.37 4.93
C LEU A 26 -14.63 -19.11 3.61
N VAL A 27 -14.31 -18.40 2.53
CA VAL A 27 -14.12 -18.98 1.19
C VAL A 27 -12.89 -19.88 1.13
N HIS A 28 -11.83 -19.55 1.88
CA HIS A 28 -10.59 -20.31 1.83
C HIS A 28 -10.44 -21.33 2.98
N ARG A 29 -11.40 -21.43 3.89
CA ARG A 29 -11.40 -22.44 4.93
C ARG A 29 -11.43 -23.85 4.33
N PRO A 30 -10.55 -24.77 4.76
CA PRO A 30 -10.68 -26.20 4.43
C PRO A 30 -11.77 -26.81 5.32
N TYR A 31 -12.99 -26.96 4.83
CA TYR A 31 -14.13 -27.52 5.59
C TYR A 31 -13.98 -28.99 5.95
N THR A 32 -12.96 -29.66 5.43
CA THR A 32 -12.57 -31.02 5.81
C THR A 32 -11.70 -31.07 7.06
N VAL A 33 -11.20 -29.93 7.52
CA VAL A 33 -10.39 -29.81 8.74
C VAL A 33 -11.28 -29.27 9.86
N SER A 34 -11.26 -29.94 11.01
CA SER A 34 -11.94 -29.48 12.23
C SER A 34 -11.29 -28.21 12.77
N GLY A 35 -12.08 -27.37 13.40
CA GLY A 35 -11.63 -26.11 14.03
C GLY A 35 -12.54 -24.96 13.68
N ASP A 36 -12.46 -23.87 14.41
CA ASP A 36 -13.25 -22.67 14.19
C ASP A 36 -12.42 -21.56 13.54
N ILE A 37 -13.08 -20.63 12.90
CA ILE A 37 -12.48 -19.37 12.50
C ILE A 37 -12.55 -18.44 13.72
N PHE A 38 -11.40 -17.93 14.16
CA PHE A 38 -11.33 -16.97 15.25
C PHE A 38 -11.10 -15.57 14.69
N ILE A 39 -11.89 -14.62 15.17
CA ILE A 39 -11.68 -13.18 14.89
C ILE A 39 -11.26 -12.54 16.21
N ASN A 40 -9.97 -12.25 16.32
CA ASN A 40 -9.37 -11.66 17.50
C ASN A 40 -9.22 -10.16 17.32
N ILE A 41 -9.86 -9.38 18.18
CA ILE A 41 -9.79 -7.92 18.14
C ILE A 41 -8.87 -7.45 19.27
N TYR A 42 -7.73 -6.88 18.88
CA TYR A 42 -6.75 -6.30 19.81
C TYR A 42 -6.78 -4.77 19.75
N PRO A 43 -6.19 -4.08 20.72
CA PRO A 43 -6.14 -2.62 20.71
C PRO A 43 -5.50 -1.98 19.47
N LYS A 44 -4.59 -2.71 18.79
CA LYS A 44 -3.83 -2.18 17.64
C LYS A 44 -4.07 -2.92 16.32
N LYS A 45 -4.67 -4.10 16.35
CA LYS A 45 -4.86 -4.96 15.18
C LYS A 45 -6.11 -5.84 15.28
N ILE A 46 -6.56 -6.33 14.15
CA ILE A 46 -7.51 -7.45 14.05
C ILE A 46 -6.76 -8.60 13.40
N GLU A 47 -6.95 -9.80 13.95
CA GLU A 47 -6.46 -11.06 13.39
C GLU A 47 -7.64 -11.98 13.10
N VAL A 48 -7.60 -12.58 11.92
CA VAL A 48 -8.50 -13.69 11.57
C VAL A 48 -7.66 -14.95 11.44
N VAL A 49 -7.92 -15.91 12.31
CA VAL A 49 -7.23 -17.19 12.33
C VAL A 49 -8.13 -18.24 11.70
N ASN A 50 -7.64 -18.85 10.65
CA ASN A 50 -8.35 -19.86 9.86
C ASN A 50 -7.68 -21.23 10.06
N PRO A 51 -8.42 -22.31 10.39
CA PRO A 51 -7.83 -23.64 10.51
C PRO A 51 -7.31 -24.14 9.16
N GLY A 52 -6.26 -24.97 9.21
CA GLY A 52 -5.59 -25.54 8.04
C GLY A 52 -4.53 -24.60 7.43
N LEU A 53 -3.91 -25.07 6.36
CA LEU A 53 -2.81 -24.37 5.68
C LEU A 53 -3.29 -23.64 4.45
N LEU A 54 -2.45 -22.78 3.87
CA LEU A 54 -2.71 -22.14 2.58
C LEU A 54 -2.90 -23.19 1.46
N PRO A 55 -3.63 -22.86 0.39
CA PRO A 55 -3.74 -23.74 -0.76
C PRO A 55 -2.38 -24.05 -1.37
N LEU A 56 -2.24 -25.22 -1.98
CA LEU A 56 -0.99 -25.61 -2.63
C LEU A 56 -0.52 -24.56 -3.66
N GLY A 57 0.74 -24.14 -3.53
CA GLY A 57 1.33 -23.12 -4.39
C GLY A 57 1.02 -21.66 -4.01
N VAL A 58 0.25 -21.47 -2.93
CA VAL A 58 0.04 -20.15 -2.31
C VAL A 58 0.94 -20.04 -1.08
N THR A 59 1.62 -18.92 -0.95
CA THR A 59 2.45 -18.59 0.23
C THR A 59 2.08 -17.19 0.73
N PRO A 60 2.42 -16.83 1.97
CA PRO A 60 2.19 -15.47 2.48
C PRO A 60 2.75 -14.37 1.57
N GLU A 61 3.87 -14.65 0.89
CA GLU A 61 4.54 -13.68 0.01
C GLU A 61 3.80 -13.53 -1.33
N ASN A 62 3.27 -14.62 -1.92
CA ASN A 62 2.67 -14.58 -3.26
C ASN A 62 1.15 -14.40 -3.27
N ILE A 63 0.53 -14.23 -2.10
CA ILE A 63 -0.93 -14.15 -1.94
C ILE A 63 -1.57 -13.01 -2.74
N LEU A 64 -0.82 -11.93 -3.00
CA LEU A 64 -1.24 -10.80 -3.82
C LEU A 64 -1.46 -11.19 -5.30
N HIS A 65 -0.79 -12.24 -5.78
CA HIS A 65 -0.79 -12.63 -7.21
C HIS A 65 -1.45 -13.98 -7.47
N LYS A 66 -1.88 -14.67 -6.41
CA LYS A 66 -2.47 -16.00 -6.54
C LYS A 66 -3.94 -15.99 -6.19
N THR A 67 -4.71 -16.48 -7.12
CA THR A 67 -6.16 -16.68 -6.95
C THR A 67 -6.46 -18.17 -6.98
N VAL A 68 -6.51 -18.80 -5.80
CA VAL A 68 -6.87 -20.21 -5.66
C VAL A 68 -8.13 -20.28 -4.82
N LYS A 69 -9.26 -20.62 -5.43
CA LYS A 69 -10.54 -20.77 -4.73
C LYS A 69 -10.63 -22.18 -4.15
N ARG A 70 -10.64 -22.30 -2.83
CA ARG A 70 -10.82 -23.59 -2.15
C ARG A 70 -12.29 -24.04 -2.19
N ASN A 71 -13.22 -23.12 -1.99
CA ASN A 71 -14.66 -23.39 -1.96
C ASN A 71 -15.36 -22.52 -3.03
N GLU A 72 -15.32 -22.99 -4.28
CA GLU A 72 -15.78 -22.21 -5.44
C GLU A 72 -17.28 -21.88 -5.36
N HIS A 73 -18.12 -22.84 -4.94
CA HIS A 73 -19.56 -22.61 -4.80
C HIS A 73 -19.87 -21.54 -3.75
N PHE A 74 -19.12 -21.56 -2.64
CA PHE A 74 -19.28 -20.56 -1.59
C PHE A 74 -18.75 -19.18 -2.03
N ALA A 75 -17.64 -19.14 -2.77
CA ALA A 75 -17.17 -17.91 -3.39
C ALA A 75 -18.22 -17.32 -4.34
N ASN A 76 -18.84 -18.14 -5.20
CA ASN A 76 -19.90 -17.71 -6.12
C ASN A 76 -21.12 -17.15 -5.36
N LEU A 77 -21.48 -17.73 -4.22
CA LEU A 77 -22.53 -17.19 -3.35
C LEU A 77 -22.14 -15.81 -2.80
N CYS A 78 -20.92 -15.67 -2.30
CA CYS A 78 -20.42 -14.37 -1.81
C CYS A 78 -20.41 -13.30 -2.91
N TYR A 79 -20.08 -13.66 -4.15
CA TYR A 79 -20.16 -12.76 -5.30
C TYR A 79 -21.60 -12.36 -5.63
N ALA A 80 -22.53 -13.33 -5.65
CA ALA A 80 -23.95 -13.06 -5.90
C ALA A 80 -24.53 -12.10 -4.84
N LEU A 81 -24.10 -12.22 -3.61
CA LEU A 81 -24.47 -11.34 -2.49
C LEU A 81 -23.69 -10.02 -2.44
N ARG A 82 -22.78 -9.76 -3.39
CA ARG A 82 -21.89 -8.59 -3.44
C ARG A 82 -21.02 -8.41 -2.17
N LEU A 83 -20.65 -9.51 -1.54
CA LEU A 83 -19.75 -9.53 -0.40
C LEU A 83 -18.28 -9.60 -0.81
N MET A 84 -17.99 -10.09 -2.01
CA MET A 84 -16.66 -10.19 -2.61
C MET A 84 -16.69 -9.74 -4.06
N GLU A 85 -15.52 -9.36 -4.59
CA GLU A 85 -15.32 -9.10 -6.02
C GLU A 85 -14.94 -10.38 -6.77
N ARG A 86 -15.30 -10.47 -8.07
CA ARG A 86 -15.19 -11.73 -8.83
C ARG A 86 -13.76 -12.18 -9.14
N GLU A 87 -12.83 -11.24 -9.29
CA GLU A 87 -11.55 -11.48 -9.99
C GLU A 87 -10.34 -11.76 -9.10
N GLY A 88 -10.53 -12.16 -7.85
CA GLY A 88 -9.40 -12.39 -6.94
C GLY A 88 -8.64 -11.12 -6.55
N SER A 89 -9.25 -9.96 -6.76
CA SER A 89 -8.72 -8.63 -6.45
C SER A 89 -8.86 -8.24 -4.97
N GLY A 90 -9.35 -9.13 -4.13
CA GLY A 90 -9.66 -8.83 -2.73
C GLY A 90 -8.44 -8.38 -1.92
N TYR A 91 -7.30 -9.05 -2.10
CA TYR A 91 -6.04 -8.63 -1.46
C TYR A 91 -5.53 -7.31 -2.03
N ASP A 92 -5.56 -7.13 -3.36
CA ASP A 92 -5.21 -5.86 -4.01
C ASP A 92 -6.07 -4.71 -3.47
N LYS A 93 -7.37 -4.96 -3.28
CA LYS A 93 -8.29 -3.97 -2.72
C LYS A 93 -7.96 -3.62 -1.27
N MET A 94 -7.64 -4.61 -0.44
CA MET A 94 -7.21 -4.36 0.94
C MET A 94 -5.89 -3.57 0.97
N TYR A 95 -4.93 -3.88 0.09
CA TYR A 95 -3.67 -3.13 -0.05
C TYR A 95 -3.93 -1.68 -0.42
N GLU A 96 -4.71 -1.44 -1.47
CA GLU A 96 -5.09 -0.12 -1.94
C GLU A 96 -5.70 0.73 -0.81
N ILE A 97 -6.71 0.18 -0.11
CA ILE A 97 -7.42 0.89 0.97
C ILE A 97 -6.48 1.18 2.14
N GLN A 98 -5.69 0.22 2.57
CA GLN A 98 -4.77 0.40 3.70
C GLN A 98 -3.70 1.45 3.38
N LEU A 99 -3.10 1.41 2.19
CA LEU A 99 -2.10 2.39 1.76
C LEU A 99 -2.71 3.79 1.58
N SER A 100 -3.91 3.88 1.00
CA SER A 100 -4.65 5.14 0.84
C SER A 100 -5.06 5.77 2.18
N ASN A 101 -5.16 4.95 3.23
CA ASN A 101 -5.38 5.38 4.61
C ASN A 101 -4.08 5.54 5.42
N GLY A 102 -2.92 5.49 4.77
CA GLY A 102 -1.61 5.65 5.40
C GLY A 102 -1.26 4.55 6.39
N LYS A 103 -1.83 3.37 6.23
CA LYS A 103 -1.67 2.22 7.10
C LYS A 103 -0.78 1.16 6.47
N GLN A 104 -0.34 0.22 7.31
CA GLN A 104 0.40 -0.95 6.85
C GLN A 104 -0.54 -1.87 6.04
N VAL A 105 0.01 -2.49 4.99
CA VAL A 105 -0.71 -3.51 4.22
C VAL A 105 -1.05 -4.72 5.09
N PRO A 106 -2.12 -5.48 4.79
CA PRO A 106 -2.42 -6.71 5.49
C PRO A 106 -1.26 -7.69 5.41
N SER A 107 -1.04 -8.42 6.48
CA SER A 107 -0.05 -9.50 6.52
C SER A 107 -0.71 -10.85 6.73
N VAL A 108 -0.12 -11.89 6.17
CA VAL A 108 -0.53 -13.28 6.38
C VAL A 108 0.64 -14.06 6.91
N THR A 109 0.39 -14.92 7.87
CA THR A 109 1.36 -15.88 8.41
C THR A 109 0.76 -17.27 8.40
N GLU A 110 1.53 -18.26 8.01
CA GLU A 110 1.15 -19.65 8.06
C GLU A 110 1.84 -20.32 9.24
N GLY A 111 1.06 -20.93 10.10
CA GLY A 111 1.51 -21.74 11.23
C GLY A 111 1.55 -23.23 10.88
N ASN A 112 1.58 -24.10 11.90
CA ASN A 112 1.62 -25.54 11.70
C ASN A 112 0.27 -26.10 11.22
N ASP A 113 -0.84 -25.49 11.66
CA ASP A 113 -2.21 -25.97 11.45
C ASP A 113 -3.22 -24.85 11.17
N SER A 114 -2.76 -23.64 11.03
CA SER A 114 -3.61 -22.46 10.86
C SER A 114 -2.93 -21.38 10.05
N VAL A 115 -3.76 -20.54 9.45
CA VAL A 115 -3.35 -19.32 8.72
C VAL A 115 -3.93 -18.12 9.44
N THR A 116 -3.08 -17.16 9.76
CA THR A 116 -3.48 -15.91 10.43
C THR A 116 -3.33 -14.74 9.47
N ALA A 117 -4.42 -14.05 9.18
CA ALA A 117 -4.44 -12.79 8.47
C ALA A 117 -4.58 -11.63 9.46
N THR A 118 -3.71 -10.64 9.37
CA THR A 118 -3.62 -9.50 10.30
C THR A 118 -3.80 -8.18 9.58
N VAL A 119 -4.63 -7.31 10.16
CA VAL A 119 -4.84 -5.92 9.71
C VAL A 119 -4.55 -4.97 10.86
N GLU A 120 -3.61 -4.06 10.64
CA GLU A 120 -3.22 -3.03 11.59
C GLU A 120 -4.12 -1.80 11.50
N ARG A 121 -4.48 -1.19 12.67
CA ARG A 121 -5.28 0.04 12.70
C ARG A 121 -4.44 1.32 12.63
N ARG A 122 -3.15 1.22 12.95
CA ARG A 122 -2.27 2.38 13.11
C ARG A 122 -2.00 3.06 11.77
N ILE A 123 -2.17 4.37 11.73
CA ILE A 123 -1.66 5.20 10.64
C ILE A 123 -0.15 5.35 10.84
N ILE A 124 0.63 4.89 9.88
CA ILE A 124 2.10 4.95 9.88
C ILE A 124 2.64 6.15 9.10
N SER A 125 1.90 6.61 8.09
CA SER A 125 2.25 7.80 7.31
C SER A 125 1.01 8.65 7.01
N LYS A 126 0.96 9.85 7.55
CA LYS A 126 -0.07 10.84 7.19
C LYS A 126 0.22 11.49 5.84
N GLU A 127 1.49 11.55 5.48
CA GLU A 127 1.99 12.08 4.23
C GLU A 127 1.50 11.24 3.05
N SER A 128 1.54 9.91 3.16
CA SER A 128 1.06 9.03 2.09
C SER A 128 -0.42 9.23 1.77
N ILE A 129 -1.26 9.56 2.78
CA ILE A 129 -2.67 9.86 2.56
C ILE A 129 -2.82 11.08 1.65
N LYS A 130 -2.10 12.16 1.97
CA LYS A 130 -2.15 13.41 1.19
C LYS A 130 -1.61 13.22 -0.23
N VAL A 131 -0.49 12.50 -0.37
CA VAL A 131 0.12 12.19 -1.66
C VAL A 131 -0.86 11.43 -2.56
N ILE A 132 -1.49 10.36 -2.05
CA ILE A 132 -2.44 9.57 -2.84
C ILE A 132 -3.67 10.40 -3.19
N GLN A 133 -4.21 11.19 -2.25
CA GLN A 133 -5.34 12.06 -2.53
C GLN A 133 -5.03 13.08 -3.62
N GLN A 134 -3.87 13.73 -3.55
CA GLN A 134 -3.44 14.71 -4.54
C GLN A 134 -3.21 14.04 -5.91
N ALA A 135 -2.57 12.89 -5.94
CA ALA A 135 -2.34 12.15 -7.16
C ALA A 135 -3.65 11.76 -7.87
N LEU A 136 -4.66 11.32 -7.11
CA LEU A 136 -5.99 10.98 -7.64
C LEU A 136 -6.82 12.19 -8.10
N GLN A 137 -6.47 13.42 -7.69
CA GLN A 137 -7.09 14.63 -8.20
C GLN A 137 -6.50 15.07 -9.53
N VAL A 138 -5.25 14.72 -9.80
CA VAL A 138 -4.50 15.16 -10.99
C VAL A 138 -4.53 14.10 -12.09
N GLU A 139 -4.46 12.82 -11.70
CA GLU A 139 -4.31 11.69 -12.62
C GLU A 139 -5.29 10.56 -12.32
N GLU A 140 -5.76 9.89 -13.36
CA GLU A 140 -6.52 8.65 -13.24
C GLU A 140 -5.55 7.48 -13.07
N LEU A 141 -5.46 6.97 -11.83
CA LEU A 141 -4.56 5.88 -11.47
C LEU A 141 -5.31 4.55 -11.36
N LYS A 142 -4.72 3.50 -11.91
CA LYS A 142 -5.19 2.12 -11.72
C LYS A 142 -4.76 1.60 -10.35
N GLN A 143 -5.44 0.59 -9.85
CA GLN A 143 -5.18 -0.03 -8.54
C GLN A 143 -3.70 -0.35 -8.29
N LYS A 144 -3.02 -0.98 -9.24
CA LYS A 144 -1.58 -1.29 -9.16
C LYS A 144 -0.72 -0.04 -8.92
N GLN A 145 -1.05 1.04 -9.60
CA GLN A 145 -0.34 2.32 -9.48
C GLN A 145 -0.59 2.97 -8.12
N ILE A 146 -1.82 2.92 -7.60
CA ILE A 146 -2.16 3.42 -6.26
C ILE A 146 -1.39 2.65 -5.18
N ILE A 147 -1.34 1.32 -5.29
CA ILE A 147 -0.58 0.45 -4.36
C ILE A 147 0.91 0.82 -4.42
N CYS A 148 1.49 0.91 -5.63
CA CYS A 148 2.90 1.26 -5.79
C CYS A 148 3.22 2.66 -5.23
N LEU A 149 2.41 3.66 -5.57
CA LEU A 149 2.54 5.03 -5.04
C LEU A 149 2.45 5.05 -3.52
N GLY A 150 1.50 4.31 -2.93
CA GLY A 150 1.35 4.20 -1.48
C GLY A 150 2.58 3.60 -0.80
N LEU A 151 3.17 2.55 -1.39
CA LEU A 151 4.42 1.96 -0.87
C LEU A 151 5.59 2.94 -0.98
N ILE A 152 5.69 3.71 -2.07
CA ILE A 152 6.72 4.74 -2.23
C ILE A 152 6.50 5.87 -1.21
N ALA A 153 5.27 6.34 -1.06
CA ALA A 153 4.94 7.46 -0.16
C ALA A 153 5.13 7.15 1.33
N GLN A 154 5.12 5.88 1.72
CA GLN A 154 5.43 5.46 3.09
C GLN A 154 6.94 5.42 3.39
N ASN A 155 7.78 5.62 2.38
CA ASN A 155 9.23 5.61 2.51
C ASN A 155 9.79 6.95 1.99
N GLU A 156 10.92 7.41 2.53
CA GLU A 156 11.59 8.60 1.99
C GLU A 156 12.12 8.32 0.57
N THR A 157 12.77 7.18 0.41
CA THR A 157 13.19 6.59 -0.85
C THR A 157 13.00 5.08 -0.80
N ILE A 158 12.80 4.45 -1.93
CA ILE A 158 12.68 3.00 -2.03
C ILE A 158 13.32 2.51 -3.33
N THR A 159 14.13 1.45 -3.25
CA THR A 159 14.76 0.86 -4.42
C THR A 159 13.78 -0.01 -5.23
N ALA A 160 14.05 -0.19 -6.53
CA ALA A 160 13.30 -1.14 -7.36
C ALA A 160 13.27 -2.54 -6.75
N SER A 161 14.41 -3.00 -6.21
CA SER A 161 14.51 -4.32 -5.57
C SER A 161 13.62 -4.44 -4.33
N ALA A 162 13.50 -3.37 -3.54
CA ALA A 162 12.61 -3.36 -2.38
C ALA A 162 11.14 -3.34 -2.79
N LEU A 163 10.78 -2.61 -3.86
CA LEU A 163 9.42 -2.64 -4.42
C LEU A 163 9.07 -4.04 -4.96
N ILE A 164 9.96 -4.65 -5.75
CA ILE A 164 9.80 -6.00 -6.27
C ILE A 164 9.58 -6.99 -5.13
N LYS A 165 10.38 -6.90 -4.06
CA LYS A 165 10.23 -7.75 -2.87
C LYS A 165 8.91 -7.50 -2.15
N LYS A 166 8.52 -6.23 -1.90
CA LYS A 166 7.26 -5.87 -1.21
C LYS A 166 6.01 -6.27 -2.00
N LEU A 167 6.09 -6.18 -3.34
CA LEU A 167 5.02 -6.57 -4.26
C LEU A 167 5.14 -8.04 -4.69
N ASN A 168 6.16 -8.77 -4.24
CA ASN A 168 6.47 -10.15 -4.63
C ASN A 168 6.43 -10.36 -6.15
N LEU A 169 7.04 -9.46 -6.90
CA LEU A 169 7.16 -9.55 -8.35
C LEU A 169 8.36 -10.43 -8.73
N ARG A 170 8.28 -11.06 -9.91
CA ARG A 170 9.34 -11.93 -10.38
C ARG A 170 10.64 -11.18 -10.71
N ASP A 171 10.51 -10.03 -11.35
CA ASP A 171 11.62 -9.25 -11.89
C ASP A 171 11.23 -7.78 -12.09
N ARG A 172 12.14 -7.02 -12.68
CA ARG A 172 11.93 -5.60 -12.94
C ARG A 172 10.87 -5.33 -14.02
N ASP A 173 10.76 -6.20 -15.01
CA ASP A 173 9.78 -6.02 -16.10
C ASP A 173 8.36 -6.15 -15.54
N ALA A 174 8.17 -7.03 -14.55
CA ALA A 174 6.91 -7.15 -13.83
C ALA A 174 6.56 -5.90 -12.97
N LEU A 175 7.53 -5.02 -12.67
CA LEU A 175 7.31 -3.77 -11.95
C LEU A 175 6.78 -2.65 -12.87
N SER A 176 7.05 -2.69 -14.17
CA SER A 176 6.65 -1.69 -15.15
C SER A 176 5.15 -1.28 -15.05
N PRO A 177 4.18 -2.21 -15.06
CA PRO A 177 2.76 -1.84 -14.98
C PRO A 177 2.36 -1.12 -13.70
N TRP A 178 3.20 -1.18 -12.65
CA TRP A 178 2.97 -0.56 -11.34
C TRP A 178 3.60 0.83 -11.25
N LEU A 179 4.73 1.04 -11.93
CA LEU A 179 5.64 2.16 -11.67
C LEU A 179 5.76 3.14 -12.83
N ASP A 180 5.83 2.66 -14.08
CA ASP A 180 6.26 3.50 -15.21
C ASP A 180 5.33 4.70 -15.38
N LYS A 181 4.01 4.49 -15.36
CA LYS A 181 3.06 5.60 -15.44
C LYS A 181 3.28 6.63 -14.33
N LEU A 182 3.60 6.21 -13.11
CA LEU A 182 3.85 7.15 -12.01
C LEU A 182 5.09 8.03 -12.25
N VAL A 183 6.07 7.50 -12.95
CA VAL A 183 7.28 8.25 -13.32
C VAL A 183 6.98 9.16 -14.52
N ASP A 184 6.28 8.66 -15.53
CA ASP A 184 5.93 9.40 -16.74
C ASP A 184 5.01 10.60 -16.44
N ASP A 185 4.05 10.42 -15.52
CA ASP A 185 3.14 11.47 -15.05
C ASP A 185 3.81 12.42 -14.03
N GLY A 186 5.08 12.21 -13.69
CA GLY A 186 5.82 13.06 -12.75
C GLY A 186 5.36 12.95 -11.29
N LEU A 187 4.60 11.91 -10.93
CA LEU A 187 4.17 11.65 -9.55
C LEU A 187 5.30 11.08 -8.70
N VAL A 188 6.21 10.35 -9.34
CA VAL A 188 7.38 9.69 -8.75
C VAL A 188 8.64 10.11 -9.50
N GLU A 189 9.67 10.46 -8.76
CA GLU A 189 11.00 10.74 -9.29
C GLU A 189 11.92 9.54 -9.09
N ALA A 190 12.70 9.25 -10.13
CA ALA A 190 13.78 8.28 -10.05
C ALA A 190 15.11 8.98 -9.79
N VAL A 191 15.79 8.60 -8.72
CA VAL A 191 17.08 9.17 -8.28
C VAL A 191 18.16 8.10 -8.36
N GLY A 192 19.37 8.48 -8.77
CA GLY A 192 20.50 7.56 -8.93
C GLY A 192 20.54 6.89 -10.31
N GLN A 193 21.59 6.08 -10.54
CA GLN A 193 21.84 5.42 -11.81
C GLN A 193 21.92 3.89 -11.66
N ASN A 194 21.53 3.18 -12.70
CA ASN A 194 21.66 1.73 -12.81
C ASN A 194 21.03 0.93 -11.65
N ARG A 195 21.82 0.09 -10.97
CA ARG A 195 21.35 -0.81 -9.90
C ARG A 195 20.99 -0.08 -8.59
N SER A 196 21.46 1.15 -8.39
CA SER A 196 21.18 1.99 -7.23
C SER A 196 20.02 2.97 -7.47
N LYS A 197 19.20 2.77 -8.50
CA LYS A 197 18.04 3.60 -8.80
C LYS A 197 17.01 3.49 -7.69
N GLU A 198 16.72 4.61 -7.06
CA GLU A 198 15.71 4.75 -6.02
C GLU A 198 14.53 5.58 -6.52
N TYR A 199 13.38 5.38 -5.93
CA TYR A 199 12.14 6.08 -6.26
C TYR A 199 11.64 6.83 -5.05
N ARG A 200 11.19 8.05 -5.26
CA ARG A 200 10.56 8.89 -4.25
C ARG A 200 9.36 9.64 -4.82
N VAL A 201 8.49 10.11 -3.96
CA VAL A 201 7.38 10.99 -4.37
C VAL A 201 7.97 12.31 -4.89
N SER A 202 7.42 12.79 -6.01
CA SER A 202 7.83 14.06 -6.63
C SER A 202 7.64 15.24 -5.66
N ALA A 203 8.60 16.17 -5.70
CA ALA A 203 8.55 17.39 -4.90
C ALA A 203 7.32 18.26 -5.25
N ASP A 204 6.84 18.23 -6.48
CA ASP A 204 5.71 19.06 -6.93
C ASP A 204 4.39 18.58 -6.31
N ILE A 205 4.17 17.27 -6.20
CA ILE A 205 3.02 16.73 -5.48
C ILE A 205 3.08 17.10 -4.00
N LEU A 206 4.26 17.03 -3.39
CA LEU A 206 4.43 17.37 -1.98
C LEU A 206 4.15 18.86 -1.71
N LYS A 207 4.51 19.77 -2.62
CA LYS A 207 4.23 21.22 -2.51
C LYS A 207 2.74 21.52 -2.64
N ASN A 208 2.07 20.92 -3.63
CA ASN A 208 0.66 21.15 -3.91
C ASN A 208 -0.27 20.57 -2.84
N SER A 209 0.21 19.64 -2.01
CA SER A 209 -0.56 19.03 -0.92
C SER A 209 -0.66 19.92 0.33
N GLU A 210 -0.37 21.24 0.28
CA GLU A 210 -0.28 22.12 1.45
C GLU A 210 0.50 21.49 2.62
N TYR A 211 1.63 20.89 2.29
CA TYR A 211 2.47 20.24 3.28
C TYR A 211 3.02 21.26 4.27
N LYS A 212 2.32 21.45 5.39
CA LYS A 212 2.81 22.20 6.57
C LYS A 212 3.68 21.34 7.49
N GLY A 213 4.18 20.22 7.01
CA GLY A 213 5.22 19.47 7.69
C GLY A 213 6.57 20.16 7.46
N THR A 214 7.44 20.13 8.44
CA THR A 214 8.83 20.46 8.25
C THR A 214 9.35 19.64 7.08
N THR A 215 9.54 20.27 5.93
CA THR A 215 10.37 19.72 4.86
C THR A 215 11.67 19.38 5.55
N SER A 216 11.91 18.10 5.82
CA SER A 216 13.16 17.76 6.44
C SER A 216 14.23 18.14 5.42
N LEU A 217 15.10 19.06 5.76
CA LEU A 217 16.28 19.46 4.98
C LEU A 217 17.10 18.23 4.52
N LYS A 218 16.85 17.07 5.14
CA LYS A 218 17.37 15.74 4.74
C LYS A 218 16.93 15.27 3.36
N ARG A 219 15.84 15.82 2.76
CA ARG A 219 15.39 15.46 1.40
C ARG A 219 16.03 16.31 0.30
N ILE A 220 16.74 17.37 0.67
CA ILE A 220 17.47 18.18 -0.30
C ILE A 220 18.88 17.61 -0.40
N GLU A 221 19.26 17.14 -1.56
CA GLU A 221 20.64 16.66 -1.79
C GLU A 221 21.65 17.78 -1.45
N ASN A 222 22.75 17.42 -0.82
CA ASN A 222 23.75 18.38 -0.31
C ASN A 222 24.26 19.39 -1.38
N TYR A 223 24.29 19.01 -2.65
CA TYR A 223 24.66 19.93 -3.72
C TYR A 223 23.58 21.00 -3.96
N ARG A 224 22.31 20.66 -3.84
CA ARG A 224 21.16 21.56 -4.05
C ARG A 224 21.00 22.52 -2.87
N ILE A 225 21.35 22.09 -1.66
CA ILE A 225 21.47 22.98 -0.50
C ILE A 225 22.56 24.02 -0.75
N ARG A 226 23.71 23.61 -1.31
CA ARG A 226 24.79 24.55 -1.69
C ARG A 226 24.34 25.54 -2.75
N GLU A 227 23.63 25.10 -3.79
CA GLU A 227 23.09 25.98 -4.83
C GLU A 227 22.11 27.01 -4.27
N LEU A 228 21.15 26.57 -3.43
CA LEU A 228 20.19 27.46 -2.78
C LEU A 228 20.88 28.48 -1.86
N ILE A 229 21.89 28.06 -1.09
CA ILE A 229 22.68 28.97 -0.26
C ILE A 229 23.47 29.97 -1.12
N ILE A 230 24.03 29.54 -2.25
CA ILE A 230 24.77 30.41 -3.15
C ILE A 230 23.82 31.41 -3.84
N GLU A 231 22.62 31.01 -4.22
CA GLU A 231 21.60 31.89 -4.79
C GLU A 231 21.13 32.93 -3.76
N ASP A 232 20.81 32.53 -2.55
CA ASP A 232 20.45 33.43 -1.45
C ASP A 232 21.58 34.45 -1.14
N LEU A 233 22.80 33.98 -1.06
CA LEU A 233 23.97 34.85 -0.84
C LEU A 233 24.24 35.83 -1.98
N LYS A 234 23.87 35.49 -3.22
CA LYS A 234 23.96 36.42 -4.36
C LYS A 234 22.88 37.52 -4.28
N ILE A 235 21.66 37.18 -3.86
CA ILE A 235 20.57 38.14 -3.65
C ILE A 235 20.91 39.13 -2.53
N TYR A 236 21.47 38.67 -1.41
CA TYR A 236 21.85 39.53 -0.28
C TYR A 236 23.13 40.34 -0.52
N LYS A 237 23.99 40.01 -1.48
CA LYS A 237 25.16 40.81 -1.86
C LYS A 237 24.85 41.89 -2.88
N SER A 238 23.67 41.90 -3.45
CA SER A 238 23.22 42.90 -4.43
C SER A 238 22.21 43.91 -3.86
N ALA A 239 21.98 43.88 -2.55
CA ALA A 239 21.25 44.86 -1.74
C ALA A 239 22.22 45.60 -0.81
#